data_2b433f52610c251c480f97d42e854f86
#
_entry.id   2b433f52610c251c480f97d42e854f86
#
_cell.length_a   1.000
_cell.length_b   1.000
_cell.length_c   1.000
_cell.angle_alpha   90.00
_cell.angle_beta   90.00
_cell.angle_gamma   90.00
#
_symmetry.space_group_name_H-M   'P 1'
#
loop_
_entity.id
_entity.type
_entity.pdbx_description
1 polymer ?
#
loop_
_entity_poly.entity_id
_entity_poly.type
_entity_poly.pdbx_seq_one_letter_code
_entity_poly.pdbx_strand_id
1 'polypeptide(L)'
;MDFSFTPEQEELRRTARLFVDRVCPPAVAKQWDEDHVCPPELFEGMAALDWLGLPFPEAYGGVEAGPAEMAIVAEELGRASFDVSMCYIASLIAGMTVFRWANEAQRQRFIPGVISGKQRFAVSMSEPGAGSDAAALSTYAQDQGDYFLLNGQKTWCTGAGLPGTLIAMYVRTDREAAKHKGLSLLVVDPQMAGVEVRPIPTLARHILGTNEVSLCDVRVPKENLVGPLHQGWQVLLSGLELERVLLSGGYVGVAQATVDEALAYAKEREQFGRAVGTFQSLAHPLADLQTEVDAARLLTYRCAWMLGEGMPCHREGSMAKLFGSETYVKAARWGMQIWGGYGFSTESIMSFRYRESIVATISGGTSQIQRNGIARSMGLRCY
;
A
#
# COMPACT_ATOMS: atom_id res chain seq x y z
N MET A 1 9.38 -14.74 -25.18
CA MET A 1 9.02 -14.01 -23.98
C MET A 1 8.32 -15.02 -23.08
N ASP A 2 8.87 -15.28 -21.91
CA ASP A 2 8.30 -16.20 -20.94
C ASP A 2 7.54 -15.37 -19.90
N PHE A 3 6.28 -15.73 -19.63
CA PHE A 3 5.41 -15.09 -18.65
C PHE A 3 5.20 -15.97 -17.42
N SER A 4 5.85 -17.14 -17.36
CA SER A 4 5.78 -18.03 -16.20
C SER A 4 6.67 -17.51 -15.06
N PHE A 5 6.25 -17.79 -13.85
CA PHE A 5 7.10 -17.60 -12.69
C PHE A 5 8.22 -18.65 -12.64
N THR A 6 9.34 -18.32 -12.02
CA THR A 6 10.37 -19.32 -11.71
C THR A 6 9.85 -20.33 -10.68
N PRO A 7 10.49 -21.51 -10.56
CA PRO A 7 10.10 -22.47 -9.51
C PRO A 7 10.10 -21.88 -8.10
N GLU A 8 11.05 -20.99 -7.80
CA GLU A 8 11.18 -20.30 -6.51
C GLU A 8 10.04 -19.30 -6.30
N GLN A 9 9.65 -18.56 -7.34
CA GLN A 9 8.51 -17.64 -7.32
C GLN A 9 7.19 -18.38 -7.17
N GLU A 10 7.01 -19.53 -7.83
CA GLU A 10 5.82 -20.39 -7.64
C GLU A 10 5.74 -20.96 -6.23
N GLU A 11 6.88 -21.35 -5.65
CA GLU A 11 6.93 -21.82 -4.25
C GLU A 11 6.60 -20.68 -3.28
N LEU A 12 7.13 -19.47 -3.49
CA LEU A 12 6.79 -18.29 -2.71
C LEU A 12 5.29 -18.00 -2.78
N ARG A 13 4.72 -18.03 -3.98
CA ARG A 13 3.29 -17.82 -4.23
C ARG A 13 2.45 -18.86 -3.51
N ARG A 14 2.83 -20.14 -3.61
CA ARG A 14 2.14 -21.25 -2.93
C ARG A 14 2.17 -21.07 -1.40
N THR A 15 3.33 -20.71 -0.86
CA THR A 15 3.52 -20.48 0.57
C THR A 15 2.68 -19.30 1.05
N ALA A 16 2.66 -18.20 0.28
CA ALA A 16 1.85 -17.02 0.60
C ALA A 16 0.35 -17.33 0.58
N ARG A 17 -0.11 -18.13 -0.39
CA ARG A 17 -1.51 -18.60 -0.43
C ARG A 17 -1.87 -19.45 0.77
N LEU A 18 -1.02 -20.42 1.14
CA LEU A 18 -1.24 -21.25 2.33
C LEU A 18 -1.26 -20.43 3.63
N PHE A 19 -0.45 -19.38 3.69
CA PHE A 19 -0.49 -18.45 4.83
C PHE A 19 -1.82 -17.72 4.90
N VAL A 20 -2.31 -17.17 3.78
CA VAL A 20 -3.63 -16.53 3.72
C VAL A 20 -4.74 -17.48 4.17
N ASP A 21 -4.76 -18.70 3.63
CA ASP A 21 -5.79 -19.68 3.94
C ASP A 21 -5.80 -20.09 5.42
N ARG A 22 -4.64 -20.07 6.09
CA ARG A 22 -4.51 -20.49 7.50
C ARG A 22 -4.62 -19.37 8.51
N VAL A 23 -4.03 -18.20 8.20
CA VAL A 23 -3.87 -17.10 9.18
C VAL A 23 -4.89 -16.01 8.98
N CYS A 24 -5.17 -15.63 7.73
CA CYS A 24 -6.02 -14.48 7.41
C CYS A 24 -7.00 -14.76 6.26
N PRO A 25 -7.76 -15.88 6.28
CA PRO A 25 -8.76 -16.07 5.23
C PRO A 25 -9.73 -14.89 5.18
N PRO A 26 -10.40 -14.63 4.04
CA PRO A 26 -11.23 -13.43 3.85
C PRO A 26 -12.24 -13.16 4.96
N ALA A 27 -12.84 -14.21 5.52
CA ALA A 27 -13.80 -14.08 6.63
C ALA A 27 -13.14 -13.58 7.92
N VAL A 28 -11.90 -14.01 8.19
CA VAL A 28 -11.12 -13.56 9.36
C VAL A 28 -10.65 -12.12 9.14
N ALA A 29 -10.17 -11.79 7.94
CA ALA A 29 -9.79 -10.40 7.59
C ALA A 29 -10.98 -9.44 7.73
N LYS A 30 -12.19 -9.86 7.31
CA LYS A 30 -13.43 -9.10 7.52
C LYS A 30 -13.71 -8.88 8.99
N GLN A 31 -13.56 -9.92 9.83
CA GLN A 31 -13.76 -9.80 11.28
C GLN A 31 -12.76 -8.81 11.91
N TRP A 32 -11.48 -8.85 11.53
CA TRP A 32 -10.47 -7.91 12.00
C TRP A 32 -10.80 -6.46 11.61
N ASP A 33 -11.34 -6.25 10.39
CA ASP A 33 -11.80 -4.92 9.96
C ASP A 33 -12.97 -4.44 10.83
N GLU A 34 -13.93 -5.30 11.13
CA GLU A 34 -15.11 -4.99 11.97
C GLU A 34 -14.71 -4.70 13.42
N ASP A 35 -13.75 -5.44 13.95
CA ASP A 35 -13.26 -5.29 15.32
C ASP A 35 -12.21 -4.16 15.45
N HIS A 36 -11.77 -3.57 14.35
CA HIS A 36 -10.70 -2.57 14.30
C HIS A 36 -9.39 -3.09 14.95
N VAL A 37 -9.03 -4.31 14.64
CA VAL A 37 -7.86 -4.99 15.22
C VAL A 37 -6.83 -5.33 14.15
N CYS A 38 -5.57 -5.00 14.43
CA CYS A 38 -4.42 -5.48 13.69
C CYS A 38 -3.70 -6.54 14.54
N PRO A 39 -3.86 -7.84 14.27
CA PRO A 39 -3.29 -8.87 15.13
C PRO A 39 -1.76 -8.92 14.97
N PRO A 40 -0.99 -9.00 16.07
CA PRO A 40 0.47 -9.12 16.03
C PRO A 40 0.94 -10.34 15.22
N GLU A 41 0.19 -11.44 15.27
CA GLU A 41 0.48 -12.70 14.61
C GLU A 41 0.60 -12.56 13.08
N LEU A 42 -0.04 -11.55 12.50
CA LEU A 42 0.08 -11.25 11.07
C LEU A 42 1.52 -10.81 10.72
N PHE A 43 2.10 -9.90 11.52
CA PHE A 43 3.47 -9.45 11.32
C PHE A 43 4.51 -10.50 11.73
N GLU A 44 4.27 -11.20 12.82
CA GLU A 44 5.12 -12.30 13.29
C GLU A 44 5.19 -13.42 12.24
N GLY A 45 4.04 -13.77 11.65
CA GLY A 45 3.97 -14.77 10.59
C GLY A 45 4.68 -14.34 9.31
N MET A 46 4.54 -13.08 8.88
CA MET A 46 5.27 -12.54 7.73
C MET A 46 6.78 -12.47 8.00
N ALA A 47 7.21 -12.12 9.20
CA ALA A 47 8.61 -12.11 9.60
C ALA A 47 9.20 -13.52 9.66
N ALA A 48 8.46 -14.50 10.20
CA ALA A 48 8.90 -15.91 10.27
C ALA A 48 9.06 -16.56 8.88
N LEU A 49 8.45 -15.99 7.85
CA LEU A 49 8.58 -16.40 6.45
C LEU A 49 9.54 -15.49 5.66
N ASP A 50 10.31 -14.65 6.34
CA ASP A 50 11.29 -13.71 5.79
C ASP A 50 10.70 -12.66 4.81
N TRP A 51 9.36 -12.52 4.74
CA TRP A 51 8.74 -11.63 3.76
C TRP A 51 9.02 -10.16 4.03
N LEU A 52 9.08 -9.77 5.31
CA LEU A 52 9.46 -8.39 5.68
C LEU A 52 10.93 -8.11 5.40
N GLY A 53 11.73 -9.15 5.25
CA GLY A 53 13.15 -9.10 4.89
C GLY A 53 13.44 -9.16 3.38
N LEU A 54 12.44 -9.49 2.53
CA LEU A 54 12.64 -9.75 1.11
C LEU A 54 13.55 -8.73 0.39
N PRO A 55 13.32 -7.40 0.48
CA PRO A 55 14.11 -6.44 -0.30
C PRO A 55 15.42 -6.01 0.35
N PHE A 56 15.68 -6.41 1.58
CA PHE A 56 16.86 -5.95 2.31
C PHE A 56 18.05 -6.90 2.15
N PRO A 57 19.29 -6.37 2.15
CA PRO A 57 20.50 -7.21 2.08
C PRO A 57 20.64 -8.15 3.27
N GLU A 58 21.31 -9.28 3.03
CA GLU A 58 21.65 -10.28 4.06
C GLU A 58 22.42 -9.68 5.26
N ALA A 59 23.24 -8.66 5.02
CA ALA A 59 23.97 -7.95 6.09
C ALA A 59 23.08 -7.34 7.17
N TYR A 60 21.77 -7.14 6.89
CA TYR A 60 20.77 -6.64 7.84
C TYR A 60 19.77 -7.73 8.26
N GLY A 61 19.95 -8.96 7.80
CA GLY A 61 19.05 -10.09 8.04
C GLY A 61 17.96 -10.24 6.96
N GLY A 62 18.15 -9.64 5.80
CA GLY A 62 17.23 -9.73 4.67
C GLY A 62 17.54 -10.88 3.71
N VAL A 63 16.80 -10.94 2.58
CA VAL A 63 16.87 -12.01 1.56
C VAL A 63 17.41 -11.49 0.22
N GLU A 64 17.44 -10.18 0.03
CA GLU A 64 17.88 -9.51 -1.20
C GLU A 64 17.07 -9.90 -2.47
N ALA A 65 15.76 -10.17 -2.28
CA ALA A 65 14.86 -10.51 -3.36
C ALA A 65 14.38 -9.27 -4.15
N GLY A 66 13.87 -9.50 -5.34
CA GLY A 66 13.47 -8.46 -6.27
C GLY A 66 12.02 -7.95 -6.10
N PRO A 67 11.64 -6.92 -6.89
CA PRO A 67 10.28 -6.37 -6.86
C PRO A 67 9.20 -7.37 -7.29
N ALA A 68 9.53 -8.39 -8.08
CA ALA A 68 8.58 -9.41 -8.51
C ALA A 68 8.15 -10.30 -7.34
N GLU A 69 9.09 -10.75 -6.50
CA GLU A 69 8.83 -11.54 -5.30
C GLU A 69 7.99 -10.75 -4.29
N MET A 70 8.31 -9.47 -4.11
CA MET A 70 7.51 -8.59 -3.26
C MET A 70 6.08 -8.43 -3.79
N ALA A 71 5.90 -8.32 -5.11
CA ALA A 71 4.58 -8.21 -5.74
C ALA A 71 3.78 -9.51 -5.59
N ILE A 72 4.42 -10.69 -5.65
CA ILE A 72 3.78 -11.99 -5.41
C ILE A 72 3.19 -12.04 -4.00
N VAL A 73 3.96 -11.69 -2.98
CA VAL A 73 3.48 -11.65 -1.60
C VAL A 73 2.33 -10.64 -1.44
N ALA A 74 2.46 -9.44 -2.01
CA ALA A 74 1.42 -8.43 -1.97
C ALA A 74 0.13 -8.90 -2.65
N GLU A 75 0.21 -9.61 -3.79
CA GLU A 75 -0.93 -10.17 -4.51
C GLU A 75 -1.64 -11.25 -3.69
N GLU A 76 -0.91 -12.21 -3.14
CA GLU A 76 -1.53 -13.30 -2.38
C GLU A 76 -2.14 -12.79 -1.06
N LEU A 77 -1.49 -11.89 -0.34
CA LEU A 77 -2.07 -11.22 0.84
C LEU A 77 -3.32 -10.42 0.47
N GLY A 78 -3.34 -9.80 -0.71
CA GLY A 78 -4.50 -9.09 -1.26
C GLY A 78 -5.74 -9.98 -1.42
N ARG A 79 -5.58 -11.28 -1.60
CA ARG A 79 -6.72 -12.23 -1.67
C ARG A 79 -7.51 -12.27 -0.35
N ALA A 80 -6.86 -12.09 0.78
CA ALA A 80 -7.54 -11.93 2.08
C ALA A 80 -8.35 -10.63 2.11
N SER A 81 -7.65 -9.52 2.06
CA SER A 81 -8.16 -8.15 1.88
C SER A 81 -7.02 -7.24 1.42
N PHE A 82 -7.35 -6.11 0.83
CA PHE A 82 -6.32 -5.13 0.50
C PHE A 82 -5.64 -4.57 1.76
N ASP A 83 -6.36 -4.45 2.88
CA ASP A 83 -5.80 -3.94 4.14
C ASP A 83 -4.79 -4.92 4.77
N VAL A 84 -5.01 -6.23 4.64
CA VAL A 84 -4.01 -7.25 5.00
C VAL A 84 -2.76 -7.11 4.13
N SER A 85 -2.92 -6.90 2.82
CA SER A 85 -1.78 -6.61 1.94
C SER A 85 -1.08 -5.30 2.33
N MET A 86 -1.82 -4.29 2.77
CA MET A 86 -1.25 -3.02 3.26
C MET A 86 -0.43 -3.18 4.53
N CYS A 87 -0.68 -4.16 5.38
CA CYS A 87 0.18 -4.46 6.53
C CYS A 87 1.62 -4.78 6.09
N TYR A 88 1.76 -5.50 5.00
CA TYR A 88 3.04 -5.78 4.35
C TYR A 88 3.58 -4.55 3.59
N ILE A 89 2.78 -3.98 2.70
CA ILE A 89 3.16 -2.94 1.75
C ILE A 89 3.64 -1.66 2.47
N ALA A 90 2.89 -1.18 3.47
CA ALA A 90 3.18 0.10 4.13
C ALA A 90 4.57 0.08 4.81
N SER A 91 4.89 -1.01 5.51
CA SER A 91 6.19 -1.18 6.17
C SER A 91 7.34 -1.22 5.16
N LEU A 92 7.16 -1.89 4.02
CA LEU A 92 8.21 -2.03 3.01
C LEU A 92 8.43 -0.76 2.19
N ILE A 93 7.38 -0.05 1.80
CA ILE A 93 7.52 1.21 1.04
C ILE A 93 8.37 2.21 1.84
N ALA A 94 8.00 2.44 3.10
CA ALA A 94 8.74 3.37 3.95
C ALA A 94 10.10 2.81 4.35
N GLY A 95 10.18 1.53 4.72
CA GLY A 95 11.42 0.85 5.09
C GLY A 95 12.47 0.90 3.97
N MET A 96 12.09 0.63 2.73
CA MET A 96 12.97 0.72 1.56
C MET A 96 13.40 2.15 1.24
N THR A 97 12.49 3.13 1.41
CA THR A 97 12.86 4.54 1.25
C THR A 97 13.88 4.97 2.31
N VAL A 98 13.64 4.60 3.56
CA VAL A 98 14.59 4.85 4.66
C VAL A 98 15.90 4.13 4.38
N PHE A 99 15.90 2.84 4.06
CA PHE A 99 17.11 2.07 3.76
C PHE A 99 17.96 2.71 2.66
N ARG A 100 17.35 3.13 1.57
CA ARG A 100 18.03 3.72 0.41
C ARG A 100 18.78 5.02 0.75
N TRP A 101 18.18 5.86 1.59
CA TRP A 101 18.67 7.20 1.89
C TRP A 101 19.35 7.34 3.26
N ALA A 102 19.22 6.37 4.13
CA ALA A 102 19.81 6.34 5.46
C ALA A 102 21.33 6.16 5.40
N ASN A 103 22.02 6.77 6.35
CA ASN A 103 23.42 6.42 6.64
C ASN A 103 23.49 5.07 7.37
N GLU A 104 24.70 4.54 7.53
CA GLU A 104 24.89 3.20 8.10
C GLU A 104 24.35 3.07 9.52
N ALA A 105 24.56 4.07 10.37
CA ALA A 105 24.05 4.05 11.75
C ALA A 105 22.49 4.00 11.79
N GLN A 106 21.82 4.72 10.86
CA GLN A 106 20.38 4.70 10.73
C GLN A 106 19.88 3.35 10.17
N ARG A 107 20.58 2.74 9.20
CA ARG A 107 20.23 1.42 8.67
C ARG A 107 20.27 0.36 9.77
N GLN A 108 21.36 0.33 10.55
CA GLN A 108 21.51 -0.58 11.69
C GLN A 108 20.46 -0.35 12.77
N ARG A 109 20.04 0.90 12.97
CA ARG A 109 19.01 1.25 13.97
C ARG A 109 17.61 0.83 13.55
N PHE A 110 17.23 1.00 12.29
CA PHE A 110 15.83 0.88 11.87
C PHE A 110 15.52 -0.44 11.15
N ILE A 111 16.41 -0.94 10.32
CA ILE A 111 16.05 -2.02 9.38
C ILE A 111 15.87 -3.38 10.07
N PRO A 112 16.70 -3.80 11.02
CA PRO A 112 16.50 -5.09 11.71
C PRO A 112 15.16 -5.18 12.43
N GLY A 113 14.67 -4.05 12.96
CA GLY A 113 13.35 -3.97 13.59
C GLY A 113 12.20 -4.20 12.61
N VAL A 114 12.34 -3.70 11.38
CA VAL A 114 11.34 -3.92 10.29
C VAL A 114 11.36 -5.37 9.85
N ILE A 115 12.53 -5.94 9.58
CA ILE A 115 12.70 -7.33 9.14
C ILE A 115 12.09 -8.31 10.15
N SER A 116 12.35 -8.06 11.45
CA SER A 116 11.81 -8.92 12.53
C SER A 116 10.32 -8.68 12.84
N GLY A 117 9.63 -7.75 12.16
CA GLY A 117 8.24 -7.41 12.42
C GLY A 117 7.98 -6.67 13.74
N LYS A 118 9.05 -6.39 14.53
CA LYS A 118 8.93 -5.67 15.81
C LYS A 118 8.70 -4.17 15.63
N GLN A 119 9.24 -3.61 14.55
CA GLN A 119 9.01 -2.23 14.14
C GLN A 119 8.29 -2.18 12.79
N ARG A 120 7.56 -1.11 12.58
CA ARG A 120 6.85 -0.80 11.33
C ARG A 120 7.13 0.62 10.93
N PHE A 121 6.92 0.92 9.66
CA PHE A 121 6.89 2.30 9.21
C PHE A 121 5.50 2.69 8.70
N ALA A 122 5.04 3.88 9.10
CA ALA A 122 3.95 4.59 8.45
C ALA A 122 4.53 5.71 7.59
N VAL A 123 4.00 5.93 6.39
CA VAL A 123 4.33 7.10 5.58
C VAL A 123 3.39 8.24 5.96
N SER A 124 3.95 9.43 6.18
CA SER A 124 3.19 10.63 6.52
C SER A 124 3.60 11.80 5.62
N MET A 125 2.75 12.11 4.66
CA MET A 125 2.97 13.20 3.70
C MET A 125 1.79 14.15 3.65
N SER A 126 0.58 13.62 3.50
CA SER A 126 -0.65 14.40 3.31
C SER A 126 -0.98 15.27 4.52
N GLU A 127 -1.58 16.42 4.25
CA GLU A 127 -2.08 17.36 5.25
C GLU A 127 -3.52 17.75 4.90
N PRO A 128 -4.30 18.35 5.81
CA PRO A 128 -5.66 18.81 5.49
C PRO A 128 -5.74 19.69 4.24
N GLY A 129 -4.70 20.49 3.96
CA GLY A 129 -4.59 21.37 2.79
C GLY A 129 -3.75 20.82 1.63
N ALA A 130 -3.12 19.63 1.75
CA ALA A 130 -2.18 19.11 0.78
C ALA A 130 -2.33 17.59 0.58
N GLY A 131 -3.14 17.21 -0.40
CA GLY A 131 -3.35 15.81 -0.83
C GLY A 131 -2.66 15.53 -2.17
N SER A 132 -3.39 15.66 -3.29
CA SER A 132 -2.82 15.48 -4.65
C SER A 132 -1.71 16.47 -4.95
N ASP A 133 -1.75 17.65 -4.38
CA ASP A 133 -0.67 18.64 -4.38
C ASP A 133 0.25 18.44 -3.18
N ALA A 134 0.91 17.29 -3.14
CA ALA A 134 1.74 16.87 -2.01
C ALA A 134 2.91 17.83 -1.69
N ALA A 135 3.43 18.51 -2.70
CA ALA A 135 4.51 19.48 -2.50
C ALA A 135 4.06 20.78 -1.79
N ALA A 136 2.74 20.99 -1.63
CA ALA A 136 2.18 22.13 -0.90
C ALA A 136 2.13 21.90 0.63
N LEU A 137 2.67 20.80 1.13
CA LEU A 137 2.72 20.52 2.57
C LEU A 137 3.40 21.67 3.34
N SER A 138 2.86 21.95 4.54
CA SER A 138 3.21 23.12 5.36
C SER A 138 3.74 22.77 6.76
N THR A 139 3.59 21.50 7.20
CA THR A 139 4.19 21.01 8.46
C THR A 139 5.67 21.37 8.47
N TYR A 140 6.09 22.14 9.47
CA TYR A 140 7.40 22.81 9.46
C TYR A 140 8.32 22.23 10.54
N ALA A 141 9.54 21.93 10.13
CA ALA A 141 10.63 21.52 11.00
C ALA A 141 11.71 22.62 11.02
N GLN A 142 11.69 23.42 12.08
CA GLN A 142 12.66 24.49 12.28
C GLN A 142 13.97 23.91 12.82
N ASP A 143 15.07 24.24 12.16
CA ASP A 143 16.42 23.86 12.60
C ASP A 143 16.80 24.60 13.91
N GLN A 144 17.14 23.85 14.96
CA GLN A 144 17.55 24.35 16.26
C GLN A 144 19.00 23.92 16.63
N GLY A 145 19.82 23.56 15.61
CA GLY A 145 21.17 23.04 15.82
C GLY A 145 21.17 21.54 16.06
N ASP A 146 20.91 21.08 17.28
CA ASP A 146 20.96 19.66 17.64
C ASP A 146 19.67 18.89 17.31
N TYR A 147 18.56 19.58 17.13
CA TYR A 147 17.26 18.98 16.79
C TYR A 147 16.46 19.86 15.84
N PHE A 148 15.41 19.29 15.26
CA PHE A 148 14.35 20.01 14.56
C PHE A 148 13.16 20.22 15.50
N LEU A 149 12.65 21.45 15.59
CA LEU A 149 11.40 21.76 16.27
C LEU A 149 10.27 21.64 15.25
N LEU A 150 9.42 20.62 15.43
CA LEU A 150 8.41 20.22 14.46
C LEU A 150 7.03 20.68 14.93
N ASN A 151 6.32 21.39 14.04
CA ASN A 151 4.95 21.87 14.25
C ASN A 151 4.11 21.66 13.00
N GLY A 152 2.85 21.24 13.18
CA GLY A 152 1.89 21.06 12.09
C GLY A 152 0.92 19.91 12.31
N GLN A 153 0.31 19.48 11.22
CA GLN A 153 -0.69 18.41 11.23
C GLN A 153 -0.57 17.55 9.98
N LYS A 154 -0.63 16.24 10.16
CA LYS A 154 -0.68 15.26 9.08
C LYS A 154 -2.00 14.50 9.11
N THR A 155 -2.45 14.06 7.95
CA THR A 155 -3.70 13.28 7.83
C THR A 155 -3.47 12.04 6.97
N TRP A 156 -4.35 11.04 7.10
CA TRP A 156 -4.30 9.78 6.35
C TRP A 156 -3.03 8.95 6.62
N CYS A 157 -2.47 9.04 7.83
CA CYS A 157 -1.29 8.28 8.24
C CYS A 157 -1.70 6.85 8.59
N THR A 158 -1.69 5.96 7.60
CA THR A 158 -2.07 4.55 7.78
C THR A 158 -1.10 3.83 8.70
N GLY A 159 -1.61 3.17 9.74
CA GLY A 159 -0.84 2.40 10.71
C GLY A 159 -0.08 3.21 11.75
N ALA A 160 -0.14 4.55 11.74
CA ALA A 160 0.62 5.39 12.69
C ALA A 160 0.24 5.16 14.16
N GLY A 161 -0.96 4.69 14.43
CA GLY A 161 -1.44 4.39 15.80
C GLY A 161 -1.06 3.00 16.31
N LEU A 162 -0.47 2.13 15.48
CA LEU A 162 -0.11 0.79 15.91
C LEU A 162 1.16 0.77 16.77
N PRO A 163 1.24 -0.07 17.80
CA PRO A 163 2.46 -0.21 18.62
C PRO A 163 3.69 -0.54 17.77
N GLY A 164 4.84 0.03 18.08
CA GLY A 164 6.11 -0.21 17.38
C GLY A 164 6.19 0.43 15.98
N THR A 165 5.26 1.35 15.64
CA THR A 165 5.32 2.10 14.38
C THR A 165 6.17 3.36 14.53
N LEU A 166 7.08 3.56 13.59
CA LEU A 166 7.79 4.82 13.35
C LEU A 166 7.17 5.53 12.15
N ILE A 167 7.17 6.84 12.13
CA ILE A 167 6.57 7.63 11.06
C ILE A 167 7.67 8.20 10.18
N ALA A 168 7.75 7.75 8.92
CA ALA A 168 8.54 8.39 7.88
C ALA A 168 7.77 9.63 7.38
N MET A 169 8.10 10.80 7.92
CA MET A 169 7.35 12.02 7.79
C MET A 169 8.04 13.03 6.87
N TYR A 170 7.37 13.42 5.80
CA TYR A 170 7.83 14.51 4.93
C TYR A 170 7.39 15.86 5.50
N VAL A 171 8.35 16.76 5.68
CA VAL A 171 8.16 18.06 6.32
C VAL A 171 8.84 19.16 5.52
N ARG A 172 8.40 20.39 5.71
CA ARG A 172 9.09 21.58 5.18
C ARG A 172 10.19 22.00 6.13
N THR A 173 11.41 22.10 5.64
CA THR A 173 12.58 22.55 6.39
C THR A 173 13.11 23.89 5.88
N ASP A 174 12.65 24.35 4.70
CA ASP A 174 12.91 25.69 4.16
C ASP A 174 11.61 26.28 3.59
N ARG A 175 11.10 27.35 4.19
CA ARG A 175 9.85 28.02 3.81
C ARG A 175 10.02 28.95 2.61
N GLU A 176 11.23 29.42 2.36
CA GLU A 176 11.53 30.35 1.28
C GLU A 176 11.85 29.62 -0.04
N ALA A 177 12.12 28.32 0.04
CA ALA A 177 12.44 27.52 -1.13
C ALA A 177 11.22 27.31 -2.05
N ALA A 178 11.49 27.12 -3.33
CA ALA A 178 10.47 26.75 -4.33
C ALA A 178 9.74 25.46 -3.91
N LYS A 179 8.48 25.31 -4.33
CA LYS A 179 7.50 24.33 -3.90
C LYS A 179 8.03 22.89 -3.71
N HIS A 180 8.82 22.38 -4.67
CA HIS A 180 9.40 21.03 -4.63
C HIS A 180 10.80 20.99 -3.97
N LYS A 181 11.28 22.11 -3.49
CA LYS A 181 12.54 22.25 -2.77
C LYS A 181 12.23 22.55 -1.28
N GLY A 182 13.22 22.39 -0.42
CA GLY A 182 13.04 22.71 1.00
C GLY A 182 12.18 21.71 1.77
N LEU A 183 11.97 20.52 1.23
CA LEU A 183 11.34 19.38 1.93
C LEU A 183 12.42 18.43 2.44
N SER A 184 12.14 17.78 3.58
CA SER A 184 13.03 16.77 4.16
C SER A 184 12.22 15.58 4.67
N LEU A 185 12.85 14.42 4.81
CA LEU A 185 12.29 13.23 5.44
C LEU A 185 12.85 13.09 6.85
N LEU A 186 11.96 13.06 7.84
CA LEU A 186 12.30 12.80 9.24
C LEU A 186 11.65 11.49 9.70
N VAL A 187 12.36 10.71 10.50
CA VAL A 187 11.77 9.58 11.25
C VAL A 187 11.29 10.10 12.59
N VAL A 188 9.97 10.06 12.81
CA VAL A 188 9.30 10.55 14.02
C VAL A 188 8.74 9.35 14.79
N ASP A 189 9.07 9.26 16.09
CA ASP A 189 8.46 8.28 16.97
C ASP A 189 7.14 8.87 17.52
N PRO A 190 5.99 8.20 17.39
CA PRO A 190 4.72 8.64 17.96
C PRO A 190 4.76 8.86 19.49
N GLN A 191 5.74 8.28 20.18
CA GLN A 191 5.91 8.45 21.64
C GLN A 191 6.67 9.74 22.02
N MET A 192 7.17 10.50 21.04
CA MET A 192 7.83 11.79 21.33
C MET A 192 6.83 12.77 21.91
N ALA A 193 7.27 13.54 22.93
CA ALA A 193 6.46 14.58 23.52
C ALA A 193 5.98 15.59 22.45
N GLY A 194 4.70 15.93 22.47
CA GLY A 194 4.07 16.82 21.49
C GLY A 194 3.52 16.13 20.24
N VAL A 195 3.70 14.82 20.08
CA VAL A 195 3.04 14.02 19.04
C VAL A 195 1.72 13.49 19.60
N GLU A 196 0.64 13.71 18.87
CA GLU A 196 -0.66 13.13 19.17
C GLU A 196 -1.19 12.41 17.93
N VAL A 197 -1.50 11.12 18.06
CA VAL A 197 -2.06 10.28 16.99
C VAL A 197 -3.50 9.97 17.32
N ARG A 198 -4.43 10.31 16.41
CA ARG A 198 -5.87 10.06 16.58
C ARG A 198 -6.41 9.26 15.39
N PRO A 199 -7.24 8.23 15.61
CA PRO A 199 -7.87 7.51 14.52
C PRO A 199 -8.88 8.41 13.80
N ILE A 200 -8.91 8.29 12.46
CA ILE A 200 -9.93 8.92 11.61
C ILE A 200 -10.99 7.85 11.31
N PRO A 201 -12.27 8.08 11.61
CA PRO A 201 -13.33 7.18 11.18
C PRO A 201 -13.38 7.10 9.65
N THR A 202 -13.28 5.89 9.11
CA THR A 202 -13.25 5.63 7.67
C THR A 202 -14.31 4.61 7.28
N LEU A 203 -14.60 4.47 6.00
CA LEU A 203 -15.58 3.52 5.47
C LEU A 203 -15.10 2.06 5.58
N ALA A 204 -13.79 1.84 5.52
CA ALA A 204 -13.09 0.55 5.61
C ALA A 204 -11.60 0.78 5.88
N ARG A 205 -10.82 -0.30 5.91
CA ARG A 205 -9.38 -0.33 6.22
C ARG A 205 -9.10 -0.03 7.68
N HIS A 206 -9.79 -0.76 8.52
CA HIS A 206 -9.70 -0.59 9.96
C HIS A 206 -8.65 -1.51 10.60
N ILE A 207 -8.09 -2.49 9.88
CA ILE A 207 -7.04 -3.39 10.39
C ILE A 207 -5.80 -2.57 10.74
N LEU A 208 -5.23 -1.83 9.77
CA LEU A 208 -4.11 -0.91 10.04
C LEU A 208 -4.57 0.39 10.71
N GLY A 209 -5.80 0.79 10.47
CA GLY A 209 -6.33 2.08 10.88
C GLY A 209 -5.70 3.24 10.12
N THR A 210 -6.47 4.31 9.97
CA THR A 210 -6.05 5.55 9.35
C THR A 210 -6.04 6.65 10.40
N ASN A 211 -4.97 7.44 10.48
CA ASN A 211 -4.79 8.36 11.59
C ASN A 211 -4.51 9.80 11.12
N GLU A 212 -4.89 10.72 11.97
CA GLU A 212 -4.40 12.09 12.01
C GLU A 212 -3.21 12.14 12.99
N VAL A 213 -2.20 12.94 12.67
CA VAL A 213 -1.04 13.18 13.53
C VAL A 213 -0.88 14.67 13.75
N SER A 214 -1.12 15.13 14.97
CA SER A 214 -0.89 16.51 15.39
C SER A 214 0.48 16.64 16.04
N LEU A 215 1.16 17.74 15.74
CA LEU A 215 2.54 18.00 16.15
C LEU A 215 2.62 19.38 16.79
N CYS A 216 2.98 19.42 18.07
CA CYS A 216 3.11 20.65 18.84
C CYS A 216 4.47 20.68 19.54
N ASP A 217 5.38 21.51 19.06
CA ASP A 217 6.75 21.69 19.57
C ASP A 217 7.53 20.39 19.76
N VAL A 218 7.36 19.44 18.81
CA VAL A 218 8.03 18.14 18.84
C VAL A 218 9.52 18.32 18.55
N ARG A 219 10.36 17.85 19.47
CA ARG A 219 11.83 17.87 19.29
C ARG A 219 12.30 16.58 18.63
N VAL A 220 12.62 16.66 17.33
CA VAL A 220 13.14 15.53 16.55
C VAL A 220 14.65 15.64 16.44
N PRO A 221 15.44 14.67 16.94
CA PRO A 221 16.89 14.71 16.85
C PRO A 221 17.40 14.81 15.41
N LYS A 222 18.52 15.48 15.20
CA LYS A 222 19.13 15.60 13.86
C LYS A 222 19.46 14.27 13.24
N GLU A 223 19.81 13.30 14.03
CA GLU A 223 20.10 11.93 13.59
C GLU A 223 18.89 11.19 12.99
N ASN A 224 17.66 11.74 13.13
CA ASN A 224 16.46 11.22 12.52
C ASN A 224 16.19 11.79 11.12
N LEU A 225 17.03 12.69 10.61
CA LEU A 225 16.97 13.18 9.23
C LEU A 225 17.48 12.08 8.29
N VAL A 226 16.63 11.62 7.40
CA VAL A 226 16.96 10.61 6.39
C VAL A 226 17.17 11.28 5.03
N GLY A 227 18.34 11.03 4.46
CA GLY A 227 18.77 11.69 3.21
C GLY A 227 19.25 13.14 3.44
N PRO A 228 19.58 13.84 2.36
CA PRO A 228 20.07 15.21 2.43
C PRO A 228 18.99 16.20 2.86
N LEU A 229 19.36 17.18 3.68
CA LEU A 229 18.47 18.27 4.07
C LEU A 229 17.94 19.01 2.83
N HIS A 230 16.66 19.38 2.82
CA HIS A 230 15.94 20.06 1.74
C HIS A 230 15.75 19.25 0.44
N GLN A 231 16.09 17.95 0.43
CA GLN A 231 15.92 17.05 -0.73
C GLN A 231 14.83 15.99 -0.55
N GLY A 232 13.92 16.15 0.40
CA GLY A 232 12.85 15.20 0.69
C GLY A 232 11.94 14.88 -0.51
N TRP A 233 11.81 15.81 -1.47
CA TRP A 233 11.07 15.55 -2.72
C TRP A 233 11.75 14.50 -3.59
N GLN A 234 13.07 14.52 -3.70
CA GLN A 234 13.84 13.50 -4.43
C GLN A 234 13.77 12.15 -3.71
N VAL A 235 13.83 12.17 -2.38
CA VAL A 235 13.66 10.98 -1.53
C VAL A 235 12.31 10.34 -1.82
N LEU A 236 11.22 11.12 -1.82
CA LEU A 236 9.87 10.65 -2.15
C LEU A 236 9.80 10.02 -3.53
N LEU A 237 10.26 10.73 -4.55
CA LEU A 237 10.17 10.27 -5.94
C LEU A 237 10.88 8.94 -6.16
N SER A 238 11.97 8.66 -5.43
CA SER A 238 12.77 7.44 -5.57
C SER A 238 12.05 6.15 -5.12
N GLY A 239 10.96 6.25 -4.35
CA GLY A 239 10.18 5.13 -3.86
C GLY A 239 8.89 4.86 -4.64
N LEU A 240 8.46 5.78 -5.52
CA LEU A 240 7.12 5.73 -6.12
C LEU A 240 6.89 4.53 -7.05
N GLU A 241 7.92 4.07 -7.77
CA GLU A 241 7.77 2.92 -8.68
C GLU A 241 7.51 1.64 -7.89
N LEU A 242 8.29 1.39 -6.83
CA LEU A 242 8.09 0.25 -5.95
C LEU A 242 6.72 0.32 -5.26
N GLU A 243 6.35 1.49 -4.74
CA GLU A 243 5.03 1.71 -4.14
C GLU A 243 3.91 1.30 -5.10
N ARG A 244 3.97 1.75 -6.36
CA ARG A 244 2.94 1.44 -7.36
C ARG A 244 2.89 -0.03 -7.72
N VAL A 245 4.04 -0.70 -7.80
CA VAL A 245 4.12 -2.15 -8.03
C VAL A 245 3.42 -2.91 -6.90
N LEU A 246 3.76 -2.60 -5.64
CA LEU A 246 3.19 -3.30 -4.48
C LEU A 246 1.71 -3.03 -4.31
N LEU A 247 1.27 -1.76 -4.44
CA LEU A 247 -0.16 -1.42 -4.41
C LEU A 247 -0.93 -2.16 -5.50
N SER A 248 -0.36 -2.23 -6.71
CA SER A 248 -1.00 -2.91 -7.84
C SER A 248 -1.09 -4.42 -7.61
N GLY A 249 -0.06 -5.05 -7.04
CA GLY A 249 -0.09 -6.46 -6.64
C GLY A 249 -1.25 -6.73 -5.67
N GLY A 250 -1.36 -5.94 -4.60
CA GLY A 250 -2.47 -6.04 -3.66
C GLY A 250 -3.85 -5.85 -4.32
N TYR A 251 -3.98 -4.88 -5.25
CA TYR A 251 -5.24 -4.69 -5.99
C TYR A 251 -5.58 -5.86 -6.91
N VAL A 252 -4.59 -6.44 -7.59
CA VAL A 252 -4.79 -7.64 -8.41
C VAL A 252 -5.27 -8.82 -7.57
N GLY A 253 -4.65 -9.04 -6.42
CA GLY A 253 -5.03 -10.12 -5.50
C GLY A 253 -6.48 -10.01 -5.01
N VAL A 254 -6.86 -8.83 -4.50
CA VAL A 254 -8.22 -8.62 -4.00
C VAL A 254 -9.27 -8.59 -5.11
N ALA A 255 -8.92 -8.08 -6.30
CA ALA A 255 -9.82 -8.12 -7.46
C ALA A 255 -10.08 -9.55 -7.91
N GLN A 256 -9.02 -10.39 -7.99
CA GLN A 256 -9.16 -11.81 -8.33
C GLN A 256 -10.04 -12.54 -7.31
N ALA A 257 -9.79 -12.36 -6.00
CA ALA A 257 -10.63 -12.97 -4.97
C ALA A 257 -12.10 -12.55 -5.08
N THR A 258 -12.35 -11.27 -5.37
CA THR A 258 -13.70 -10.73 -5.58
C THR A 258 -14.40 -11.37 -6.79
N VAL A 259 -13.68 -11.58 -7.89
CA VAL A 259 -14.20 -12.27 -9.09
C VAL A 259 -14.48 -13.74 -8.78
N ASP A 260 -13.55 -14.43 -8.09
CA ASP A 260 -13.70 -15.83 -7.70
C ASP A 260 -14.95 -16.03 -6.81
N GLU A 261 -15.15 -15.16 -5.81
CA GLU A 261 -16.32 -15.15 -4.92
C GLU A 261 -17.63 -14.88 -5.67
N ALA A 262 -17.63 -13.93 -6.59
CA ALA A 262 -18.79 -13.61 -7.42
C ALA A 262 -19.13 -14.77 -8.38
N LEU A 263 -18.11 -15.41 -8.96
CA LEU A 263 -18.25 -16.56 -9.85
C LEU A 263 -18.80 -17.78 -9.10
N ALA A 264 -18.29 -18.07 -7.90
CA ALA A 264 -18.80 -19.16 -7.06
C ALA A 264 -20.30 -18.96 -6.76
N TYR A 265 -20.67 -17.77 -6.30
CA TYR A 265 -22.07 -17.45 -6.03
C TYR A 265 -22.94 -17.56 -7.31
N ALA A 266 -22.46 -17.09 -8.46
CA ALA A 266 -23.21 -17.15 -9.72
C ALA A 266 -23.46 -18.59 -10.19
N LYS A 267 -22.58 -19.53 -9.84
CA LYS A 267 -22.73 -20.96 -10.18
C LYS A 267 -23.75 -21.67 -9.27
N GLU A 268 -23.89 -21.25 -8.03
CA GLU A 268 -24.71 -21.90 -7.02
C GLU A 268 -26.11 -21.26 -6.88
N ARG A 269 -26.19 -19.93 -7.00
CA ARG A 269 -27.46 -19.20 -6.83
C ARG A 269 -28.38 -19.45 -8.00
N GLU A 270 -29.59 -19.92 -7.71
CA GLU A 270 -30.61 -20.16 -8.72
C GLU A 270 -31.72 -19.09 -8.67
N GLN A 271 -32.14 -18.64 -9.85
CA GLN A 271 -33.37 -17.87 -10.10
C GLN A 271 -33.93 -18.26 -11.45
N PHE A 272 -35.26 -18.18 -11.60
CA PHE A 272 -35.95 -18.59 -12.82
C PHE A 272 -35.63 -20.04 -13.23
N GLY A 273 -35.42 -20.93 -12.24
CA GLY A 273 -35.19 -22.35 -12.43
C GLY A 273 -33.80 -22.75 -12.95
N ARG A 274 -32.81 -21.84 -12.87
CA ARG A 274 -31.42 -22.12 -13.27
C ARG A 274 -30.42 -21.24 -12.52
N ALA A 275 -29.15 -21.66 -12.53
CA ALA A 275 -28.07 -20.88 -11.95
C ALA A 275 -27.98 -19.49 -12.59
N VAL A 276 -27.81 -18.42 -11.77
CA VAL A 276 -27.81 -17.05 -12.27
C VAL A 276 -26.63 -16.76 -13.20
N GLY A 277 -25.52 -17.49 -13.06
CA GLY A 277 -24.37 -17.40 -13.96
C GLY A 277 -24.65 -17.86 -15.39
N THR A 278 -25.79 -18.51 -15.65
CA THR A 278 -26.19 -18.90 -17.02
C THR A 278 -26.84 -17.76 -17.81
N PHE A 279 -27.16 -16.64 -17.14
CA PHE A 279 -27.63 -15.44 -17.83
C PHE A 279 -26.46 -14.65 -18.40
N GLN A 280 -26.46 -14.41 -19.72
CA GLN A 280 -25.37 -13.67 -20.38
C GLN A 280 -25.12 -12.29 -19.77
N SER A 281 -26.18 -11.63 -19.26
CA SER A 281 -26.06 -10.35 -18.55
C SER A 281 -25.18 -10.38 -17.29
N LEU A 282 -24.92 -11.57 -16.73
CA LEU A 282 -24.02 -11.79 -15.60
C LEU A 282 -22.74 -12.53 -16.01
N ALA A 283 -22.82 -13.44 -16.98
CA ALA A 283 -21.66 -14.19 -17.47
C ALA A 283 -20.66 -13.28 -18.21
N HIS A 284 -21.13 -12.35 -19.06
CA HIS A 284 -20.26 -11.44 -19.80
C HIS A 284 -19.46 -10.51 -18.89
N PRO A 285 -20.06 -9.80 -17.90
CA PRO A 285 -19.29 -9.02 -16.94
C PRO A 285 -18.23 -9.83 -16.17
N LEU A 286 -18.49 -11.09 -15.84
CA LEU A 286 -17.49 -11.95 -15.19
C LEU A 286 -16.32 -12.27 -16.12
N ALA A 287 -16.59 -12.53 -17.40
CA ALA A 287 -15.54 -12.74 -18.40
C ALA A 287 -14.70 -11.46 -18.63
N ASP A 288 -15.36 -10.30 -18.72
CA ASP A 288 -14.68 -9.00 -18.84
C ASP A 288 -13.79 -8.73 -17.62
N LEU A 289 -14.32 -8.96 -16.42
CA LEU A 289 -13.58 -8.76 -15.16
C LEU A 289 -12.35 -9.67 -15.09
N GLN A 290 -12.48 -10.96 -15.44
CA GLN A 290 -11.32 -11.86 -15.47
C GLN A 290 -10.26 -11.38 -16.45
N THR A 291 -10.68 -10.91 -17.63
CA THR A 291 -9.77 -10.35 -18.64
C THR A 291 -9.05 -9.11 -18.10
N GLU A 292 -9.76 -8.23 -17.42
CA GLU A 292 -9.17 -7.02 -16.83
C GLU A 292 -8.22 -7.33 -15.65
N VAL A 293 -8.54 -8.32 -14.82
CA VAL A 293 -7.64 -8.78 -13.74
C VAL A 293 -6.34 -9.33 -14.32
N ASP A 294 -6.42 -10.14 -15.38
CA ASP A 294 -5.22 -10.69 -16.04
C ASP A 294 -4.39 -9.59 -16.72
N ALA A 295 -5.04 -8.62 -17.34
CA ALA A 295 -4.36 -7.45 -17.90
C ALA A 295 -3.69 -6.59 -16.80
N ALA A 296 -4.36 -6.38 -15.66
CA ALA A 296 -3.79 -5.67 -14.52
C ALA A 296 -2.56 -6.41 -13.94
N ARG A 297 -2.65 -7.74 -13.85
CA ARG A 297 -1.54 -8.61 -13.41
C ARG A 297 -0.34 -8.47 -14.34
N LEU A 298 -0.54 -8.56 -15.65
CA LEU A 298 0.53 -8.39 -16.63
C LEU A 298 1.19 -7.01 -16.55
N LEU A 299 0.42 -5.93 -16.38
CA LEU A 299 0.97 -4.58 -16.20
C LEU A 299 1.81 -4.49 -14.92
N THR A 300 1.34 -5.10 -13.84
CA THR A 300 2.02 -5.10 -12.53
C THR A 300 3.36 -5.81 -12.62
N TYR A 301 3.38 -7.06 -13.11
CA TYR A 301 4.62 -7.85 -13.20
C TYR A 301 5.59 -7.33 -14.27
N ARG A 302 5.07 -6.74 -15.36
CA ARG A 302 5.95 -6.01 -16.29
C ARG A 302 6.67 -4.86 -15.60
N CYS A 303 5.95 -4.06 -14.80
CA CYS A 303 6.58 -2.96 -14.07
C CYS A 303 7.57 -3.48 -13.01
N ALA A 304 7.21 -4.56 -12.30
CA ALA A 304 8.09 -5.20 -11.31
C ALA A 304 9.40 -5.71 -11.95
N TRP A 305 9.29 -6.37 -13.09
CA TRP A 305 10.45 -6.82 -13.87
C TRP A 305 11.33 -5.65 -14.32
N MET A 306 10.73 -4.60 -14.92
CA MET A 306 11.49 -3.42 -15.35
C MET A 306 12.23 -2.76 -14.17
N LEU A 307 11.58 -2.68 -13.01
CA LEU A 307 12.19 -2.14 -11.81
C LEU A 307 13.35 -3.00 -11.31
N GLY A 308 13.21 -4.33 -11.35
CA GLY A 308 14.28 -5.28 -11.01
C GLY A 308 15.49 -5.18 -11.93
N GLU A 309 15.28 -4.93 -13.22
CA GLU A 309 16.34 -4.69 -14.21
C GLU A 309 16.93 -3.25 -14.14
N GLY A 310 16.50 -2.42 -13.19
CA GLY A 310 16.96 -1.02 -13.09
C GLY A 310 16.50 -0.12 -14.25
N MET A 311 15.46 -0.52 -14.98
CA MET A 311 14.93 0.23 -16.12
C MET A 311 13.96 1.33 -15.65
N PRO A 312 13.93 2.49 -16.32
CA PRO A 312 12.92 3.52 -16.05
C PRO A 312 11.49 2.96 -16.28
N CYS A 313 10.65 2.95 -15.26
CA CYS A 313 9.30 2.36 -15.33
C CYS A 313 8.20 3.25 -14.72
N HIS A 314 8.43 4.55 -14.61
CA HIS A 314 7.46 5.49 -14.03
C HIS A 314 6.08 5.46 -14.72
N ARG A 315 6.06 5.38 -16.06
CA ARG A 315 4.84 5.25 -16.84
C ARG A 315 4.13 3.93 -16.55
N GLU A 316 4.88 2.84 -16.58
CA GLU A 316 4.39 1.49 -16.36
C GLU A 316 3.82 1.32 -14.95
N GLY A 317 4.49 1.87 -13.92
CA GLY A 317 3.98 1.91 -12.56
C GLY A 317 2.68 2.71 -12.44
N SER A 318 2.58 3.86 -13.12
CA SER A 318 1.33 4.62 -13.18
C SER A 318 0.20 3.85 -13.87
N MET A 319 0.51 3.13 -14.98
CA MET A 319 -0.47 2.28 -15.68
C MET A 319 -0.94 1.11 -14.81
N ALA A 320 -0.02 0.41 -14.16
CA ALA A 320 -0.33 -0.72 -13.28
C ALA A 320 -1.24 -0.29 -12.11
N LYS A 321 -0.87 0.78 -11.41
CA LYS A 321 -1.67 1.31 -10.29
C LYS A 321 -3.06 1.78 -10.75
N LEU A 322 -3.12 2.53 -11.82
CA LEU A 322 -4.38 3.03 -12.38
C LEU A 322 -5.31 1.87 -12.74
N PHE A 323 -4.82 0.96 -13.57
CA PHE A 323 -5.65 -0.12 -14.10
C PHE A 323 -6.04 -1.11 -13.00
N GLY A 324 -5.10 -1.52 -12.13
CA GLY A 324 -5.37 -2.43 -11.01
C GLY A 324 -6.41 -1.89 -10.03
N SER A 325 -6.29 -0.62 -9.63
CA SER A 325 -7.23 0.00 -8.69
C SER A 325 -8.65 0.18 -9.29
N GLU A 326 -8.76 0.56 -10.56
CA GLU A 326 -10.06 0.70 -11.25
C GLU A 326 -10.70 -0.66 -11.52
N THR A 327 -9.91 -1.68 -11.86
CA THR A 327 -10.38 -3.07 -12.00
C THR A 327 -10.93 -3.61 -10.68
N TYR A 328 -10.26 -3.34 -9.54
CA TYR A 328 -10.77 -3.77 -8.24
C TYR A 328 -12.13 -3.11 -7.91
N VAL A 329 -12.26 -1.79 -8.11
CA VAL A 329 -13.54 -1.08 -7.89
C VAL A 329 -14.64 -1.66 -8.79
N LYS A 330 -14.32 -1.95 -10.04
CA LYS A 330 -15.26 -2.54 -11.00
C LYS A 330 -15.67 -3.96 -10.59
N ALA A 331 -14.70 -4.79 -10.17
CA ALA A 331 -14.96 -6.14 -9.68
C ALA A 331 -15.87 -6.13 -8.44
N ALA A 332 -15.59 -5.27 -7.46
CA ALA A 332 -16.39 -5.14 -6.25
C ALA A 332 -17.82 -4.67 -6.55
N ARG A 333 -17.99 -3.73 -7.47
CA ARG A 333 -19.32 -3.26 -7.91
C ARG A 333 -20.12 -4.37 -8.60
N TRP A 334 -19.51 -5.13 -9.50
CA TRP A 334 -20.17 -6.26 -10.16
C TRP A 334 -20.43 -7.41 -9.20
N GLY A 335 -19.51 -7.68 -8.26
CA GLY A 335 -19.72 -8.65 -7.21
C GLY A 335 -20.97 -8.32 -6.38
N MET A 336 -21.13 -7.07 -5.96
CA MET A 336 -22.35 -6.59 -5.28
C MET A 336 -23.60 -6.82 -6.13
N GLN A 337 -23.55 -6.51 -7.43
CA GLN A 337 -24.68 -6.68 -8.34
C GLN A 337 -25.05 -8.16 -8.52
N ILE A 338 -24.06 -9.04 -8.64
CA ILE A 338 -24.26 -10.48 -8.80
C ILE A 338 -24.86 -11.11 -7.54
N TRP A 339 -24.38 -10.70 -6.36
CA TRP A 339 -24.89 -11.18 -5.07
C TRP A 339 -26.26 -10.60 -4.73
N GLY A 340 -26.65 -9.48 -5.34
CA GLY A 340 -27.95 -8.81 -5.14
C GLY A 340 -28.16 -8.44 -3.68
N GLY A 341 -29.34 -8.72 -3.13
CA GLY A 341 -29.69 -8.41 -1.74
C GLY A 341 -28.74 -9.01 -0.70
N TYR A 342 -28.22 -10.20 -0.95
CA TYR A 342 -27.23 -10.83 -0.06
C TYR A 342 -25.90 -10.06 -0.05
N GLY A 343 -25.48 -9.51 -1.19
CA GLY A 343 -24.28 -8.66 -1.27
C GLY A 343 -24.40 -7.37 -0.43
N PHE A 344 -25.61 -6.83 -0.30
CA PHE A 344 -25.89 -5.60 0.45
C PHE A 344 -25.87 -5.81 1.98
N SER A 345 -26.01 -7.05 2.46
CA SER A 345 -25.87 -7.34 3.89
C SER A 345 -24.43 -7.11 4.36
N THR A 346 -24.25 -6.48 5.53
CA THR A 346 -22.94 -6.31 6.15
C THR A 346 -22.30 -7.64 6.57
N GLU A 347 -23.07 -8.71 6.71
CA GLU A 347 -22.58 -10.05 6.97
C GLU A 347 -21.80 -10.65 5.79
N SER A 348 -22.09 -10.16 4.56
CA SER A 348 -21.47 -10.72 3.36
C SER A 348 -20.02 -10.26 3.18
N ILE A 349 -19.19 -11.15 2.64
CA ILE A 349 -17.84 -10.81 2.22
C ILE A 349 -17.86 -9.75 1.11
N MET A 350 -18.90 -9.77 0.26
CA MET A 350 -18.99 -8.86 -0.88
C MET A 350 -19.22 -7.41 -0.43
N SER A 351 -19.99 -7.18 0.65
CA SER A 351 -20.13 -5.83 1.22
C SER A 351 -18.80 -5.29 1.76
N PHE A 352 -17.98 -6.15 2.35
CA PHE A 352 -16.64 -5.80 2.81
C PHE A 352 -15.73 -5.43 1.61
N ARG A 353 -15.67 -6.28 0.56
CA ARG A 353 -14.93 -6.00 -0.68
C ARG A 353 -15.34 -4.64 -1.28
N TYR A 354 -16.64 -4.36 -1.33
CA TYR A 354 -17.16 -3.13 -1.90
C TYR A 354 -16.73 -1.89 -1.09
N ARG A 355 -16.89 -1.91 0.24
CA ARG A 355 -16.47 -0.80 1.11
C ARG A 355 -14.98 -0.53 0.99
N GLU A 356 -14.16 -1.58 1.02
CA GLU A 356 -12.71 -1.49 0.93
C GLU A 356 -12.23 -0.96 -0.44
N SER A 357 -12.94 -1.29 -1.53
CA SER A 357 -12.55 -0.93 -2.88
C SER A 357 -12.55 0.59 -3.16
N ILE A 358 -13.45 1.34 -2.52
CA ILE A 358 -13.72 2.75 -2.86
C ILE A 358 -12.47 3.62 -2.77
N VAL A 359 -11.62 3.39 -1.77
CA VAL A 359 -10.41 4.20 -1.56
C VAL A 359 -9.26 3.84 -2.52
N ALA A 360 -9.35 2.73 -3.26
CA ALA A 360 -8.30 2.26 -4.16
C ALA A 360 -7.95 3.28 -5.26
N THR A 361 -8.93 4.00 -5.78
CA THR A 361 -8.74 5.04 -6.80
C THR A 361 -8.33 6.40 -6.23
N ILE A 362 -8.24 6.52 -4.90
CA ILE A 362 -7.94 7.78 -4.18
C ILE A 362 -6.53 7.73 -3.58
N SER A 363 -6.19 6.70 -2.82
CA SER A 363 -4.90 6.56 -2.12
C SER A 363 -3.74 6.21 -3.05
N GLY A 364 -2.50 6.45 -2.62
CA GLY A 364 -1.30 6.17 -3.43
C GLY A 364 -1.24 6.99 -4.73
N GLY A 365 -1.77 8.22 -4.72
CA GLY A 365 -2.03 9.05 -5.89
C GLY A 365 -3.32 8.65 -6.60
N THR A 366 -4.25 9.61 -6.74
CA THR A 366 -5.56 9.38 -7.38
C THR A 366 -5.44 8.85 -8.80
N SER A 367 -6.51 8.23 -9.32
CA SER A 367 -6.59 7.85 -10.74
C SER A 367 -6.24 9.01 -11.68
N GLN A 368 -6.60 10.24 -11.32
CA GLN A 368 -6.26 11.44 -12.08
C GLN A 368 -4.77 11.75 -12.04
N ILE A 369 -4.12 11.61 -10.87
CA ILE A 369 -2.67 11.78 -10.73
C ILE A 369 -1.91 10.73 -11.54
N GLN A 370 -2.37 9.47 -11.56
CA GLN A 370 -1.76 8.43 -12.41
C GLN A 370 -1.91 8.78 -13.89
N ARG A 371 -3.09 9.24 -14.33
CA ARG A 371 -3.32 9.69 -15.71
C ARG A 371 -2.43 10.88 -16.08
N ASN A 372 -2.22 11.83 -15.16
CA ASN A 372 -1.28 12.93 -15.38
C ASN A 372 0.17 12.43 -15.58
N GLY A 373 0.61 11.43 -14.80
CA GLY A 373 1.92 10.79 -14.96
C GLY A 373 2.09 10.14 -16.33
N ILE A 374 1.09 9.37 -16.76
CA ILE A 374 1.05 8.73 -18.07
C ILE A 374 1.06 9.79 -19.19
N ALA A 375 0.17 10.77 -19.11
CA ALA A 375 0.04 11.81 -20.12
C ALA A 375 1.34 12.63 -20.28
N ARG A 376 2.01 12.97 -19.17
CA ARG A 376 3.33 13.64 -19.20
C ARG A 376 4.40 12.79 -19.88
N SER A 377 4.39 11.47 -19.66
CA SER A 377 5.31 10.54 -20.34
C SER A 377 5.10 10.47 -21.86
N MET A 378 3.90 10.84 -22.33
CA MET A 378 3.55 10.98 -23.75
C MET A 378 3.86 12.37 -24.33
N GLY A 379 4.42 13.29 -23.53
CA GLY A 379 4.74 14.65 -23.93
C GLY A 379 3.61 15.68 -23.75
N LEU A 380 2.48 15.29 -23.13
CA LEU A 380 1.37 16.20 -22.85
C LEU A 380 1.66 17.06 -21.60
N ARG A 381 1.28 18.33 -21.64
CA ARG A 381 1.35 19.23 -20.47
C ARG A 381 0.02 19.10 -19.70
N CYS A 382 0.07 18.41 -18.56
CA CYS A 382 -1.05 18.33 -17.62
C CYS A 382 -0.71 19.15 -16.37
N TYR A 383 -1.63 20.01 -15.99
CA TYR A 383 -1.54 20.90 -14.80
C TYR A 383 -2.42 20.34 -13.69
#